data_63dec776c096143f6f2ffbba843ac573
#
_entry.id   63dec776c096143f6f2ffbba843ac573
#
_cell.length_a   1.000
_cell.length_b   1.000
_cell.length_c   1.000
_cell.angle_alpha   90.00
_cell.angle_beta   90.00
_cell.angle_gamma   90.00
#
_symmetry.space_group_name_H-M   'P 1'
#
loop_
_entity.id
_entity.type
_entity.pdbx_description
1 polymer ?
#
loop_
_entity_poly.entity_id
_entity_poly.type
_entity_poly.pdbx_seq_one_letter_code
_entity_poly.pdbx_strand_id
1 'polypeptide(L)'
;MTDFDALDVIVVGGGGAGLAAAVAAAEDGAQVALFESERELGGSTQLSAGMFTAAGTSVQRGLDVEDTVERHFQHYMDLNQWQLKPGLIRAFCAAAGPTLEWMLGLGLDVPAAVSPDAHTPGLCRAGVEDVWRGHVPRDQGYGLVQVLDRARRERGVEAVLDTRVERLLFEEGRVVGVVADGIEVRAGAVVVASGGFARSPELLDRHYPQAHAAGEALFVVAAPGSRGDHLGFAEQTGSALTGHGWGLMLPTAYFQRYHHWQAGFPPKSRVYVNSAGRRFMDEDASYAVSSGIILAQDGPVWAVFDEKARLGLPAGYADWTPERVADEVRAGRLLSAGSLGELAAAMDVPADALTATVARWNANLATTGEDPDFLREESLAAKGSPQAPEPLAAAPFHAARVLPTELVCTHTGLEIDRDAAVLDRTGTTVPGLFAAGEAGGGVLGMRYVGGGNAIANALTMGRLAGRNAARGR
;
A
#
# COMPACT_ATOMS: atom_id res chain seq x y z
N MET A 1 8.88 -9.19 -35.80
CA MET A 1 7.81 -10.09 -35.29
C MET A 1 8.54 -11.19 -34.57
N THR A 2 8.51 -11.19 -33.26
CA THR A 2 9.14 -12.23 -32.43
C THR A 2 8.33 -13.51 -32.62
N ASP A 3 9.00 -14.60 -32.97
CA ASP A 3 8.36 -15.90 -33.15
C ASP A 3 8.11 -16.49 -31.76
N PHE A 4 6.86 -16.47 -31.30
CA PHE A 4 6.46 -17.00 -30.00
C PHE A 4 6.08 -18.49 -30.10
N ASP A 5 6.81 -19.27 -30.90
CA ASP A 5 6.62 -20.71 -30.97
C ASP A 5 6.95 -21.34 -29.60
N ALA A 6 5.93 -21.93 -28.96
CA ALA A 6 6.00 -22.75 -27.74
C ALA A 6 6.37 -22.02 -26.43
N LEU A 7 5.62 -20.94 -26.07
CA LEU A 7 5.71 -20.36 -24.74
C LEU A 7 5.14 -21.32 -23.68
N ASP A 8 5.86 -21.47 -22.57
CA ASP A 8 5.37 -22.20 -21.41
C ASP A 8 4.50 -21.28 -20.51
N VAL A 9 4.97 -20.03 -20.30
CA VAL A 9 4.32 -19.08 -19.41
C VAL A 9 4.23 -17.69 -20.05
N ILE A 10 3.04 -17.11 -20.03
CA ILE A 10 2.84 -15.68 -20.30
C ILE A 10 2.61 -14.96 -18.97
N VAL A 11 3.31 -13.82 -18.77
CA VAL A 11 3.10 -12.93 -17.63
C VAL A 11 2.44 -11.63 -18.13
N VAL A 12 1.32 -11.25 -17.52
CA VAL A 12 0.57 -10.04 -17.84
C VAL A 12 0.84 -8.96 -16.81
N GLY A 13 1.59 -7.95 -17.17
CA GLY A 13 2.02 -6.83 -16.33
C GLY A 13 3.48 -6.93 -15.89
N GLY A 14 4.25 -5.86 -16.13
CA GLY A 14 5.69 -5.74 -15.83
C GLY A 14 6.02 -5.02 -14.52
N GLY A 15 5.08 -4.97 -13.56
CA GLY A 15 5.34 -4.52 -12.20
C GLY A 15 6.14 -5.53 -11.39
N GLY A 16 6.38 -5.26 -10.10
CA GLY A 16 7.16 -6.15 -9.23
C GLY A 16 6.67 -7.59 -9.22
N ALA A 17 5.35 -7.80 -9.19
CA ALA A 17 4.77 -9.15 -9.18
C ALA A 17 5.06 -9.91 -10.48
N GLY A 18 4.86 -9.26 -11.63
CA GLY A 18 5.12 -9.88 -12.93
C GLY A 18 6.59 -10.13 -13.19
N LEU A 19 7.46 -9.19 -12.84
CA LEU A 19 8.91 -9.39 -12.93
C LEU A 19 9.38 -10.55 -12.05
N ALA A 20 8.90 -10.65 -10.81
CA ALA A 20 9.22 -11.76 -9.93
C ALA A 20 8.71 -13.10 -10.49
N ALA A 21 7.49 -13.11 -11.07
CA ALA A 21 6.92 -14.30 -11.70
C ALA A 21 7.75 -14.74 -12.92
N ALA A 22 8.10 -13.80 -13.79
CA ALA A 22 8.86 -14.09 -15.01
C ALA A 22 10.25 -14.64 -14.72
N VAL A 23 10.97 -14.02 -13.76
CA VAL A 23 12.30 -14.49 -13.33
C VAL A 23 12.19 -15.90 -12.72
N ALA A 24 11.22 -16.12 -11.83
CA ALA A 24 11.07 -17.39 -11.14
C ALA A 24 10.63 -18.53 -12.08
N ALA A 25 9.78 -18.25 -13.06
CA ALA A 25 9.39 -19.23 -14.09
C ALA A 25 10.58 -19.61 -14.98
N ALA A 26 11.39 -18.65 -15.39
CA ALA A 26 12.59 -18.89 -16.19
C ALA A 26 13.67 -19.66 -15.41
N GLU A 27 13.81 -19.43 -14.10
CA GLU A 27 14.67 -20.22 -13.21
C GLU A 27 14.26 -21.69 -13.14
N ASP A 28 12.97 -22.00 -13.22
CA ASP A 28 12.43 -23.37 -13.31
C ASP A 28 12.43 -23.90 -14.77
N GLY A 29 13.11 -23.21 -15.72
CA GLY A 29 13.36 -23.65 -17.10
C GLY A 29 12.22 -23.40 -18.09
N ALA A 30 11.24 -22.54 -17.75
CA ALA A 30 10.15 -22.20 -18.66
C ALA A 30 10.57 -21.16 -19.73
N GLN A 31 10.00 -21.28 -20.93
CA GLN A 31 10.02 -20.23 -21.96
C GLN A 31 8.96 -19.18 -21.60
N VAL A 32 9.41 -17.96 -21.26
CA VAL A 32 8.55 -16.93 -20.71
C VAL A 32 8.51 -15.68 -21.59
N ALA A 33 7.32 -15.15 -21.84
CA ALA A 33 7.11 -13.79 -22.36
C ALA A 33 6.35 -12.93 -21.34
N LEU A 34 6.77 -11.67 -21.18
CA LEU A 34 6.11 -10.70 -20.32
C LEU A 34 5.54 -9.58 -21.16
N PHE A 35 4.25 -9.27 -21.00
CA PHE A 35 3.55 -8.18 -21.66
C PHE A 35 3.29 -7.04 -20.68
N GLU A 36 3.67 -5.82 -21.07
CA GLU A 36 3.47 -4.60 -20.27
C GLU A 36 2.76 -3.53 -21.13
N SER A 37 1.71 -2.95 -20.59
CA SER A 37 0.91 -1.92 -21.27
C SER A 37 1.59 -0.55 -21.36
N GLU A 38 2.58 -0.30 -20.50
CA GLU A 38 3.31 0.96 -20.45
C GLU A 38 4.66 0.83 -21.19
N ARG A 39 5.31 2.00 -21.42
CA ARG A 39 6.62 2.07 -22.11
C ARG A 39 7.77 1.58 -21.28
N GLU A 40 7.57 1.43 -19.97
CA GLU A 40 8.59 1.08 -18.99
C GLU A 40 8.07 0.02 -18.03
N LEU A 41 8.97 -0.85 -17.59
CA LEU A 41 8.70 -1.81 -16.52
C LEU A 41 8.72 -1.13 -15.15
N GLY A 42 8.07 -1.74 -14.18
CA GLY A 42 8.14 -1.34 -12.78
C GLY A 42 6.79 -1.08 -12.12
N GLY A 43 5.81 -0.60 -12.87
CA GLY A 43 4.47 -0.34 -12.36
C GLY A 43 4.49 0.49 -11.05
N SER A 44 3.57 0.20 -10.12
CA SER A 44 3.53 0.88 -8.81
C SER A 44 4.72 0.51 -7.91
N THR A 45 5.41 -0.60 -8.18
CA THR A 45 6.57 -1.02 -7.38
C THR A 45 7.70 0.00 -7.45
N GLN A 46 8.04 0.52 -8.62
CA GLN A 46 9.12 1.50 -8.78
C GLN A 46 8.82 2.85 -8.11
N LEU A 47 7.54 3.19 -7.90
CA LEU A 47 7.11 4.43 -7.26
C LEU A 47 7.12 4.34 -5.72
N SER A 48 7.31 3.14 -5.18
CA SER A 48 7.21 2.88 -3.74
C SER A 48 8.53 3.14 -3.01
N ALA A 49 8.47 3.22 -1.67
CA ALA A 49 9.66 3.19 -0.81
C ALA A 49 10.43 1.85 -0.91
N GLY A 50 9.89 0.85 -1.61
CA GLY A 50 10.55 -0.45 -1.80
C GLY A 50 10.62 -1.31 -0.55
N MET A 51 10.02 -0.87 0.57
CA MET A 51 10.00 -1.64 1.80
C MET A 51 9.38 -3.03 1.56
N PHE A 52 10.04 -4.06 2.06
CA PHE A 52 9.60 -5.46 1.97
C PHE A 52 9.39 -6.03 3.37
N THR A 53 8.19 -6.50 3.68
CA THR A 53 7.86 -7.09 4.98
C THR A 53 8.12 -8.59 4.99
N ALA A 54 9.02 -9.05 5.86
CA ALA A 54 9.34 -10.47 6.02
C ALA A 54 9.81 -10.80 7.44
N ALA A 55 9.62 -12.05 7.85
CA ALA A 55 10.09 -12.60 9.11
C ALA A 55 11.17 -13.67 8.91
N GLY A 56 12.09 -13.81 9.87
CA GLY A 56 13.11 -14.83 9.89
C GLY A 56 14.21 -14.62 8.84
N THR A 57 14.56 -13.39 8.52
CA THR A 57 15.52 -13.03 7.48
C THR A 57 16.97 -12.99 7.99
N SER A 58 17.93 -13.05 7.05
CA SER A 58 19.36 -12.86 7.37
C SER A 58 19.65 -11.45 7.90
N VAL A 59 18.94 -10.44 7.40
CA VAL A 59 19.06 -9.04 7.87
C VAL A 59 18.63 -8.93 9.33
N GLN A 60 17.48 -9.52 9.70
CA GLN A 60 17.02 -9.55 11.10
C GLN A 60 18.03 -10.25 12.00
N ARG A 61 18.52 -11.43 11.61
CA ARG A 61 19.54 -12.16 12.38
C ARG A 61 20.85 -11.36 12.55
N GLY A 62 21.26 -10.62 11.50
CA GLY A 62 22.45 -9.76 11.56
C GLY A 62 22.32 -8.57 12.52
N LEU A 63 21.12 -8.27 13.00
CA LEU A 63 20.81 -7.20 13.96
C LEU A 63 20.25 -7.74 15.28
N ASP A 64 20.38 -9.04 15.54
CA ASP A 64 19.86 -9.72 16.74
C ASP A 64 18.33 -9.51 16.93
N VAL A 65 17.58 -9.34 15.82
CA VAL A 65 16.12 -9.25 15.84
C VAL A 65 15.53 -10.65 15.68
N GLU A 66 14.91 -11.14 16.75
CA GLU A 66 14.20 -12.42 16.74
C GLU A 66 12.78 -12.24 16.20
N ASP A 67 12.47 -12.93 15.10
CA ASP A 67 11.14 -12.98 14.51
C ASP A 67 10.91 -14.32 13.82
N THR A 68 9.63 -14.73 13.74
CA THR A 68 9.24 -16.02 13.17
C THR A 68 8.07 -15.87 12.20
N VAL A 69 7.98 -16.82 11.27
CA VAL A 69 6.83 -16.95 10.36
C VAL A 69 5.51 -17.02 11.14
N GLU A 70 5.49 -17.76 12.26
CA GLU A 70 4.28 -17.92 13.06
C GLU A 70 3.86 -16.62 13.74
N ARG A 71 4.82 -15.84 14.28
CA ARG A 71 4.55 -14.52 14.85
C ARG A 71 4.03 -13.54 13.79
N HIS A 72 4.60 -13.56 12.58
CA HIS A 72 4.13 -12.76 11.46
C HIS A 72 2.71 -13.18 11.03
N PHE A 73 2.46 -14.48 10.90
CA PHE A 73 1.15 -15.02 10.56
C PHE A 73 0.09 -14.64 11.60
N GLN A 74 0.38 -14.81 12.89
CA GLN A 74 -0.54 -14.48 13.96
C GLN A 74 -0.91 -13.00 13.93
N HIS A 75 0.09 -12.10 13.85
CA HIS A 75 -0.11 -10.67 13.72
C HIS A 75 -0.99 -10.32 12.50
N TYR A 76 -0.73 -10.97 11.36
CA TYR A 76 -1.47 -10.76 10.13
C TYR A 76 -2.96 -11.10 10.29
N MET A 77 -3.24 -12.25 10.88
CA MET A 77 -4.60 -12.75 11.08
C MET A 77 -5.35 -11.95 12.13
N ASP A 78 -4.72 -11.58 13.24
CA ASP A 78 -5.34 -10.80 14.31
C ASP A 78 -5.74 -9.40 13.84
N LEU A 79 -4.87 -8.71 13.13
CA LEU A 79 -5.17 -7.38 12.58
C LEU A 79 -6.34 -7.41 11.58
N ASN A 80 -6.47 -8.50 10.82
CA ASN A 80 -7.57 -8.74 9.90
C ASN A 80 -8.75 -9.50 10.52
N GLN A 81 -8.77 -9.63 11.86
CA GLN A 81 -9.88 -10.24 12.60
C GLN A 81 -10.24 -11.65 12.08
N TRP A 82 -9.24 -12.41 11.63
CA TRP A 82 -9.38 -13.77 11.09
C TRP A 82 -10.33 -13.90 9.90
N GLN A 83 -10.57 -12.82 9.15
CA GLN A 83 -11.44 -12.83 7.96
C GLN A 83 -10.72 -13.33 6.70
N LEU A 84 -9.40 -13.42 6.71
CA LEU A 84 -8.61 -13.94 5.60
C LEU A 84 -8.54 -15.47 5.64
N LYS A 85 -8.22 -16.10 4.51
CA LYS A 85 -7.99 -17.54 4.44
C LYS A 85 -6.66 -17.90 5.12
N PRO A 86 -6.66 -18.62 6.28
CA PRO A 86 -5.44 -18.85 7.03
C PRO A 86 -4.38 -19.62 6.24
N GLY A 87 -4.79 -20.55 5.37
CA GLY A 87 -3.88 -21.33 4.52
C GLY A 87 -3.11 -20.48 3.53
N LEU A 88 -3.75 -19.49 2.91
CA LEU A 88 -3.12 -18.54 2.00
C LEU A 88 -2.14 -17.62 2.75
N ILE A 89 -2.56 -17.05 3.88
CA ILE A 89 -1.73 -16.13 4.65
C ILE A 89 -0.51 -16.86 5.25
N ARG A 90 -0.68 -18.10 5.72
CA ARG A 90 0.44 -18.90 6.20
C ARG A 90 1.46 -19.18 5.09
N ALA A 91 1.00 -19.52 3.88
CA ALA A 91 1.87 -19.70 2.71
C ALA A 91 2.61 -18.42 2.34
N PHE A 92 1.92 -17.27 2.33
CA PHE A 92 2.53 -15.96 2.11
C PHE A 92 3.62 -15.66 3.16
N CYS A 93 3.30 -15.73 4.45
CA CYS A 93 4.27 -15.45 5.53
C CYS A 93 5.47 -16.39 5.50
N ALA A 94 5.26 -17.67 5.17
CA ALA A 94 6.34 -18.65 5.05
C ALA A 94 7.25 -18.40 3.83
N ALA A 95 6.70 -17.88 2.74
CA ALA A 95 7.44 -17.62 1.52
C ALA A 95 8.11 -16.23 1.48
N ALA A 96 7.67 -15.26 2.31
CA ALA A 96 8.19 -13.89 2.29
C ALA A 96 9.67 -13.81 2.63
N GLY A 97 10.12 -14.45 3.72
CA GLY A 97 11.55 -14.51 4.09
C GLY A 97 12.42 -15.11 2.99
N PRO A 98 12.14 -16.34 2.51
CA PRO A 98 12.84 -16.94 1.38
C PRO A 98 12.81 -16.12 0.08
N THR A 99 11.77 -15.30 -0.14
CA THR A 99 11.72 -14.41 -1.30
C THR A 99 12.63 -13.20 -1.13
N LEU A 100 12.72 -12.62 0.06
CA LEU A 100 13.71 -11.59 0.34
C LEU A 100 15.14 -12.13 0.18
N GLU A 101 15.45 -13.30 0.72
CA GLU A 101 16.76 -13.93 0.55
C GLU A 101 17.10 -14.17 -0.93
N TRP A 102 16.10 -14.57 -1.73
CA TRP A 102 16.25 -14.69 -3.17
C TRP A 102 16.57 -13.34 -3.83
N MET A 103 15.88 -12.27 -3.46
CA MET A 103 16.17 -10.90 -3.95
C MET A 103 17.57 -10.43 -3.57
N LEU A 104 18.03 -10.71 -2.33
CA LEU A 104 19.39 -10.43 -1.88
C LEU A 104 20.41 -11.22 -2.71
N GLY A 105 20.11 -12.48 -3.02
CA GLY A 105 20.92 -13.32 -3.91
C GLY A 105 21.00 -12.82 -5.35
N LEU A 106 19.96 -12.13 -5.84
CA LEU A 106 19.96 -11.45 -7.14
C LEU A 106 20.69 -10.09 -7.10
N GLY A 107 21.15 -9.66 -5.91
CA GLY A 107 21.93 -8.44 -5.73
C GLY A 107 21.12 -7.23 -5.23
N LEU A 108 19.95 -7.44 -4.60
CA LEU A 108 19.27 -6.38 -3.86
C LEU A 108 20.13 -5.98 -2.65
N ASP A 109 20.34 -4.70 -2.45
CA ASP A 109 21.09 -4.16 -1.30
C ASP A 109 20.14 -3.67 -0.21
N VAL A 110 20.02 -4.45 0.86
CA VAL A 110 19.36 -4.06 2.11
C VAL A 110 20.41 -4.06 3.21
N PRO A 111 20.85 -2.90 3.70
CA PRO A 111 21.87 -2.83 4.74
C PRO A 111 21.41 -3.52 6.04
N ALA A 112 22.32 -4.24 6.69
CA ALA A 112 22.13 -4.74 8.05
C ALA A 112 22.34 -3.61 9.06
N ALA A 113 21.44 -2.63 9.04
CA ALA A 113 21.42 -1.46 9.89
C ALA A 113 19.99 -1.16 10.33
N VAL A 114 19.83 -0.64 11.55
CA VAL A 114 18.54 -0.13 12.03
C VAL A 114 18.19 1.14 11.26
N SER A 115 17.00 1.16 10.68
CA SER A 115 16.44 2.32 9.97
C SER A 115 15.42 3.04 10.86
N PRO A 116 15.50 4.37 10.95
CA PRO A 116 14.52 5.15 11.72
C PRO A 116 13.16 5.26 11.03
N ASP A 117 13.09 5.03 9.72
CA ASP A 117 11.89 5.28 8.92
C ASP A 117 11.82 4.38 7.67
N ALA A 118 10.73 4.51 6.91
CA ALA A 118 10.46 3.74 5.70
C ALA A 118 11.30 4.13 4.47
N HIS A 119 12.15 5.13 4.56
CA HIS A 119 12.95 5.67 3.43
C HIS A 119 14.44 5.51 3.63
N THR A 120 14.87 5.39 4.88
CA THR A 120 16.27 5.13 5.20
C THR A 120 16.56 3.65 5.00
N PRO A 121 17.56 3.28 4.17
CA PRO A 121 17.88 1.88 3.93
C PRO A 121 18.23 1.11 5.22
N GLY A 122 17.70 -0.11 5.34
CA GLY A 122 17.92 -0.95 6.51
C GLY A 122 16.65 -1.64 7.00
N LEU A 123 16.68 -2.08 8.26
CA LEU A 123 15.55 -2.74 8.92
C LEU A 123 14.79 -1.74 9.79
N CYS A 124 13.48 -1.56 9.56
CA CYS A 124 12.61 -0.66 10.30
C CYS A 124 11.36 -1.38 10.83
N ARG A 125 10.59 -0.69 11.69
CA ARG A 125 9.23 -1.10 12.04
C ARG A 125 8.32 -0.86 10.83
N ALA A 126 7.50 -1.86 10.50
CA ALA A 126 6.67 -1.82 9.31
C ALA A 126 5.22 -1.36 9.58
N GLY A 127 4.79 -1.26 10.83
CA GLY A 127 3.42 -0.89 11.13
C GLY A 127 3.12 -0.86 12.63
N VAL A 128 2.06 -1.54 13.04
CA VAL A 128 1.61 -1.60 14.44
C VAL A 128 2.32 -2.68 15.26
N GLU A 129 3.10 -3.54 14.61
CA GLU A 129 3.88 -4.56 15.30
C GLU A 129 5.09 -3.97 16.04
N ASP A 130 5.45 -4.60 17.11
CA ASP A 130 6.64 -4.31 17.94
C ASP A 130 7.93 -4.94 17.38
N VAL A 131 7.84 -5.77 16.35
CA VAL A 131 8.97 -6.40 15.69
C VAL A 131 9.36 -5.65 14.40
N TRP A 132 10.65 -5.57 14.15
CA TRP A 132 11.22 -4.92 12.99
C TRP A 132 11.20 -5.88 11.79
N ARG A 133 10.25 -5.68 10.86
CA ARG A 133 10.03 -6.51 9.66
C ARG A 133 10.18 -5.79 8.34
N GLY A 134 10.22 -4.46 8.35
CA GLY A 134 10.31 -3.65 7.15
C GLY A 134 11.75 -3.57 6.65
N HIS A 135 12.06 -4.24 5.54
CA HIS A 135 13.36 -4.24 4.89
C HIS A 135 13.37 -3.18 3.79
N VAL A 136 14.08 -2.08 4.00
CA VAL A 136 14.18 -0.96 3.06
C VAL A 136 15.46 -1.08 2.24
N PRO A 137 15.35 -1.31 0.92
CA PRO A 137 16.52 -1.39 0.06
C PRO A 137 17.11 0.00 -0.21
N ARG A 138 18.41 0.05 -0.57
CA ARG A 138 19.16 1.30 -0.78
C ARG A 138 18.54 2.17 -1.87
N ASP A 139 18.06 1.58 -2.95
CA ASP A 139 17.44 2.29 -4.07
C ASP A 139 15.91 2.18 -4.10
N GLN A 140 15.30 1.92 -2.94
CA GLN A 140 13.85 1.86 -2.77
C GLN A 140 13.15 0.94 -3.79
N GLY A 141 11.93 1.29 -4.24
CA GLY A 141 11.21 0.49 -5.22
C GLY A 141 11.86 0.41 -6.59
N TYR A 142 12.60 1.45 -6.98
CA TYR A 142 13.39 1.45 -8.20
C TYR A 142 14.45 0.35 -8.18
N GLY A 143 15.16 0.18 -7.06
CA GLY A 143 16.16 -0.89 -6.89
C GLY A 143 15.60 -2.29 -7.03
N LEU A 144 14.38 -2.54 -6.50
CA LEU A 144 13.68 -3.81 -6.68
C LEU A 144 13.46 -4.13 -8.17
N VAL A 145 12.97 -3.13 -8.92
CA VAL A 145 12.70 -3.27 -10.36
C VAL A 145 13.99 -3.51 -11.14
N GLN A 146 15.05 -2.75 -10.87
CA GLN A 146 16.34 -2.88 -11.56
C GLN A 146 16.97 -4.27 -11.37
N VAL A 147 16.91 -4.81 -10.15
CA VAL A 147 17.41 -6.14 -9.84
C VAL A 147 16.64 -7.22 -10.63
N LEU A 148 15.31 -7.13 -10.63
CA LEU A 148 14.45 -8.10 -11.33
C LEU A 148 14.55 -7.96 -12.86
N ASP A 149 14.62 -6.73 -13.39
CA ASP A 149 14.76 -6.50 -14.84
C ASP A 149 16.11 -7.02 -15.36
N ARG A 150 17.20 -6.81 -14.61
CA ARG A 150 18.49 -7.43 -14.92
C ARG A 150 18.39 -8.96 -14.91
N ALA A 151 17.82 -9.53 -13.83
CA ALA A 151 17.69 -10.97 -13.67
C ALA A 151 16.88 -11.63 -14.79
N ARG A 152 15.77 -11.00 -15.26
CA ARG A 152 14.98 -11.51 -16.37
C ARG A 152 15.76 -11.48 -17.70
N ARG A 153 16.53 -10.39 -17.97
CA ARG A 153 17.36 -10.27 -19.18
C ARG A 153 18.44 -11.36 -19.22
N GLU A 154 19.12 -11.59 -18.10
CA GLU A 154 20.14 -12.65 -17.97
C GLU A 154 19.57 -14.04 -18.25
N ARG A 155 18.26 -14.25 -18.04
CA ARG A 155 17.54 -15.51 -18.30
C ARG A 155 16.82 -15.55 -19.65
N GLY A 156 17.03 -14.53 -20.49
CA GLY A 156 16.45 -14.47 -21.83
C GLY A 156 14.92 -14.23 -21.85
N VAL A 157 14.32 -13.77 -20.76
CA VAL A 157 12.89 -13.43 -20.73
C VAL A 157 12.65 -12.15 -21.53
N GLU A 158 11.86 -12.22 -22.57
CA GLU A 158 11.46 -11.06 -23.36
C GLU A 158 10.34 -10.27 -22.66
N ALA A 159 10.45 -8.94 -22.69
CA ALA A 159 9.39 -8.02 -22.26
C ALA A 159 8.87 -7.25 -23.48
N VAL A 160 7.60 -7.41 -23.77
CA VAL A 160 6.89 -6.70 -24.85
C VAL A 160 6.21 -5.50 -24.21
N LEU A 161 6.76 -4.32 -24.45
CA LEU A 161 6.27 -3.03 -23.90
C LEU A 161 5.24 -2.39 -24.83
N ASP A 162 4.54 -1.35 -24.34
CA ASP A 162 3.46 -0.66 -25.05
C ASP A 162 2.37 -1.63 -25.55
N THR A 163 2.21 -2.79 -24.92
CA THR A 163 1.36 -3.88 -25.38
C THR A 163 0.41 -4.33 -24.29
N ARG A 164 -0.86 -3.96 -24.41
CA ARG A 164 -1.89 -4.35 -23.44
C ARG A 164 -2.49 -5.71 -23.81
N VAL A 165 -2.57 -6.60 -22.83
CA VAL A 165 -3.37 -7.82 -22.95
C VAL A 165 -4.84 -7.46 -22.82
N GLU A 166 -5.61 -7.73 -23.88
CA GLU A 166 -7.02 -7.37 -23.99
C GLU A 166 -7.95 -8.41 -23.38
N ARG A 167 -7.61 -9.69 -23.55
CA ARG A 167 -8.39 -10.82 -23.04
C ARG A 167 -7.53 -12.07 -22.89
N LEU A 168 -8.02 -13.01 -22.10
CA LEU A 168 -7.46 -14.36 -22.00
C LEU A 168 -8.02 -15.25 -23.12
N LEU A 169 -7.22 -16.18 -23.63
CA LEU A 169 -7.70 -17.29 -24.42
C LEU A 169 -8.18 -18.39 -23.47
N PHE A 170 -9.50 -18.56 -23.40
CA PHE A 170 -10.14 -19.51 -22.50
C PHE A 170 -10.88 -20.56 -23.34
N GLU A 171 -10.38 -21.80 -23.33
CA GLU A 171 -10.86 -22.90 -24.15
C GLU A 171 -11.09 -24.14 -23.25
N GLU A 172 -12.23 -24.79 -23.42
CA GLU A 172 -12.57 -26.04 -22.68
C GLU A 172 -12.36 -25.97 -21.15
N GLY A 173 -12.61 -24.80 -20.56
CA GLY A 173 -12.45 -24.57 -19.13
C GLY A 173 -11.00 -24.33 -18.67
N ARG A 174 -10.07 -24.09 -19.60
CA ARG A 174 -8.65 -23.81 -19.34
C ARG A 174 -8.19 -22.51 -19.99
N VAL A 175 -7.30 -21.78 -19.34
CA VAL A 175 -6.56 -20.67 -19.97
C VAL A 175 -5.39 -21.23 -20.75
N VAL A 176 -5.31 -20.89 -22.04
CA VAL A 176 -4.31 -21.40 -23.00
C VAL A 176 -3.50 -20.28 -23.69
N GLY A 177 -3.63 -19.05 -23.20
CA GLY A 177 -2.90 -17.90 -23.74
C GLY A 177 -3.63 -16.59 -23.53
N VAL A 178 -3.24 -15.58 -24.31
CA VAL A 178 -3.79 -14.22 -24.26
C VAL A 178 -4.03 -13.67 -25.67
N VAL A 179 -4.80 -12.58 -25.77
CA VAL A 179 -4.83 -11.70 -26.95
C VAL A 179 -4.21 -10.36 -26.56
N ALA A 180 -3.21 -9.95 -27.31
CA ALA A 180 -2.54 -8.69 -27.16
C ALA A 180 -2.40 -8.00 -28.52
N ASP A 181 -2.80 -6.74 -28.64
CA ASP A 181 -2.88 -5.99 -29.91
C ASP A 181 -3.60 -6.76 -31.02
N GLY A 182 -4.70 -7.46 -30.67
CA GLY A 182 -5.48 -8.28 -31.59
C GLY A 182 -4.81 -9.59 -32.00
N ILE A 183 -3.62 -9.92 -31.52
CA ILE A 183 -2.86 -11.13 -31.83
C ILE A 183 -3.04 -12.17 -30.72
N GLU A 184 -3.39 -13.41 -31.10
CA GLU A 184 -3.42 -14.54 -30.18
C GLU A 184 -2.02 -15.05 -29.93
N VAL A 185 -1.64 -15.11 -28.65
CA VAL A 185 -0.36 -15.70 -28.18
C VAL A 185 -0.68 -16.84 -27.21
N ARG A 186 -0.23 -18.06 -27.55
CA ARG A 186 -0.53 -19.25 -26.78
C ARG A 186 0.57 -19.60 -25.78
N ALA A 187 0.18 -20.15 -24.64
CA ALA A 187 1.09 -20.65 -23.61
C ALA A 187 0.46 -21.75 -22.77
N GLY A 188 1.28 -22.51 -22.07
CA GLY A 188 0.84 -23.55 -21.13
C GLY A 188 0.11 -22.96 -19.91
N ALA A 189 0.52 -21.76 -19.45
CA ALA A 189 -0.09 -21.04 -18.35
C ALA A 189 0.04 -19.51 -18.50
N VAL A 190 -0.85 -18.77 -17.82
CA VAL A 190 -0.85 -17.30 -17.74
C VAL A 190 -0.80 -16.86 -16.28
N VAL A 191 0.11 -15.93 -15.96
CA VAL A 191 0.19 -15.26 -14.66
C VAL A 191 -0.33 -13.83 -14.82
N VAL A 192 -1.46 -13.53 -14.18
CA VAL A 192 -2.04 -12.17 -14.14
C VAL A 192 -1.38 -11.36 -13.02
N ALA A 193 -0.58 -10.37 -13.38
CA ALA A 193 0.13 -9.45 -12.49
C ALA A 193 -0.09 -7.98 -12.89
N SER A 194 -1.27 -7.68 -13.44
CA SER A 194 -1.67 -6.41 -14.06
C SER A 194 -1.90 -5.25 -13.07
N GLY A 195 -1.60 -5.45 -11.79
CA GLY A 195 -1.86 -4.45 -10.73
C GLY A 195 -3.33 -4.35 -10.37
N GLY A 196 -3.69 -3.24 -9.72
CA GLY A 196 -5.06 -2.98 -9.26
C GLY A 196 -5.90 -2.16 -10.24
N PHE A 197 -6.92 -1.45 -9.70
CA PHE A 197 -7.85 -0.62 -10.48
C PHE A 197 -7.96 0.83 -10.01
N ALA A 198 -6.96 1.33 -9.29
CA ALA A 198 -6.97 2.66 -8.70
C ALA A 198 -7.14 3.80 -9.72
N ARG A 199 -6.86 3.58 -10.99
CA ARG A 199 -7.00 4.54 -12.10
C ARG A 199 -8.33 4.45 -12.84
N SER A 200 -9.29 3.62 -12.39
CA SER A 200 -10.62 3.50 -13.00
C SER A 200 -11.70 3.99 -12.03
N PRO A 201 -12.25 5.19 -12.20
CA PRO A 201 -13.34 5.71 -11.35
C PRO A 201 -14.58 4.79 -11.32
N GLU A 202 -14.92 4.17 -12.45
CA GLU A 202 -16.03 3.22 -12.55
C GLU A 202 -15.80 1.97 -11.69
N LEU A 203 -14.60 1.41 -11.72
CA LEU A 203 -14.26 0.24 -10.91
C LEU A 203 -14.10 0.59 -9.44
N LEU A 204 -13.66 1.82 -9.12
CA LEU A 204 -13.66 2.33 -7.74
C LEU A 204 -15.08 2.43 -7.21
N ASP A 205 -16.04 2.97 -7.97
CA ASP A 205 -17.45 3.03 -7.56
C ASP A 205 -17.99 1.63 -7.27
N ARG A 206 -17.70 0.68 -8.14
CA ARG A 206 -18.21 -0.71 -8.03
C ARG A 206 -17.53 -1.55 -6.95
N HIS A 207 -16.21 -1.43 -6.78
CA HIS A 207 -15.41 -2.35 -5.96
C HIS A 207 -14.75 -1.71 -4.74
N TYR A 208 -14.61 -0.38 -4.71
CA TYR A 208 -14.06 0.36 -3.58
C TYR A 208 -14.76 1.72 -3.41
N PRO A 209 -16.09 1.71 -3.08
CA PRO A 209 -16.90 2.92 -3.05
C PRO A 209 -16.40 3.99 -2.08
N GLN A 210 -15.69 3.63 -1.00
CA GLN A 210 -15.08 4.61 -0.09
C GLN A 210 -14.04 5.50 -0.79
N ALA A 211 -13.23 4.93 -1.70
CA ALA A 211 -12.30 5.71 -2.50
C ALA A 211 -13.02 6.59 -3.51
N HIS A 212 -14.05 6.06 -4.19
CA HIS A 212 -14.89 6.84 -5.11
C HIS A 212 -15.57 8.02 -4.42
N ALA A 213 -16.06 7.83 -3.20
CA ALA A 213 -16.72 8.86 -2.40
C ALA A 213 -15.80 10.04 -2.01
N ALA A 214 -14.47 9.90 -2.08
CA ALA A 214 -13.54 11.00 -1.89
C ALA A 214 -13.62 12.05 -3.01
N GLY A 215 -14.20 11.72 -4.18
CA GLY A 215 -14.48 12.64 -5.26
C GLY A 215 -13.24 13.38 -5.76
N GLU A 216 -13.34 14.70 -5.93
CA GLU A 216 -12.23 15.55 -6.41
C GLU A 216 -11.03 15.62 -5.44
N ALA A 217 -11.24 15.26 -4.17
CA ALA A 217 -10.15 15.21 -3.20
C ALA A 217 -9.26 13.96 -3.38
N LEU A 218 -9.78 12.92 -4.05
CA LEU A 218 -9.01 11.71 -4.31
C LEU A 218 -7.76 12.00 -5.14
N PHE A 219 -6.60 11.56 -4.66
CA PHE A 219 -5.42 11.46 -5.50
C PHE A 219 -4.81 10.06 -5.42
N VAL A 220 -4.31 9.61 -6.56
CA VAL A 220 -3.90 8.22 -6.76
C VAL A 220 -2.40 8.16 -6.95
N VAL A 221 -1.72 7.38 -6.11
CA VAL A 221 -0.27 7.17 -6.19
C VAL A 221 0.12 5.88 -6.95
N ALA A 222 -0.86 5.10 -7.40
CA ALA A 222 -0.63 3.93 -8.24
C ALA A 222 -0.19 4.30 -9.66
N ALA A 223 0.50 3.38 -10.33
CA ALA A 223 0.94 3.53 -11.72
C ALA A 223 -0.22 3.73 -12.70
N PRO A 224 0.01 4.37 -13.88
CA PRO A 224 -1.03 4.62 -14.88
C PRO A 224 -1.73 3.35 -15.39
N GLY A 225 -1.00 2.23 -15.47
CA GLY A 225 -1.52 0.93 -15.91
C GLY A 225 -2.48 0.24 -14.92
N SER A 226 -2.68 0.76 -13.69
CA SER A 226 -3.59 0.18 -12.69
C SER A 226 -5.06 0.42 -13.04
N ARG A 227 -5.56 -0.22 -14.09
CA ARG A 227 -6.89 0.00 -14.69
C ARG A 227 -7.89 -1.13 -14.48
N GLY A 228 -7.48 -2.23 -13.80
CA GLY A 228 -8.38 -3.31 -13.40
C GLY A 228 -8.59 -4.41 -14.45
N ASP A 229 -7.62 -4.68 -15.32
CA ASP A 229 -7.71 -5.72 -16.35
C ASP A 229 -8.08 -7.09 -15.78
N HIS A 230 -7.55 -7.44 -14.61
CA HIS A 230 -7.86 -8.69 -13.90
C HIS A 230 -9.34 -8.87 -13.60
N LEU A 231 -10.10 -7.79 -13.42
CA LEU A 231 -11.55 -7.86 -13.19
C LEU A 231 -12.30 -8.27 -14.46
N GLY A 232 -11.87 -7.77 -15.62
CA GLY A 232 -12.38 -8.22 -16.91
C GLY A 232 -12.03 -9.70 -17.21
N PHE A 233 -10.83 -10.11 -16.83
CA PHE A 233 -10.41 -11.52 -16.96
C PHE A 233 -11.23 -12.44 -16.06
N ALA A 234 -11.62 -11.99 -14.85
CA ALA A 234 -12.51 -12.74 -13.97
C ALA A 234 -13.88 -13.01 -14.62
N GLU A 235 -14.44 -12.03 -15.32
CA GLU A 235 -15.71 -12.17 -16.04
C GLU A 235 -15.60 -13.18 -17.19
N GLN A 236 -14.48 -13.18 -17.94
CA GLN A 236 -14.24 -14.12 -19.04
C GLN A 236 -14.11 -15.57 -18.59
N THR A 237 -13.46 -15.80 -17.46
CA THR A 237 -13.12 -17.16 -16.98
C THR A 237 -14.08 -17.71 -15.93
N GLY A 238 -15.01 -16.87 -15.43
CA GLY A 238 -15.87 -17.22 -14.30
C GLY A 238 -15.14 -17.30 -12.96
N SER A 239 -13.95 -16.68 -12.88
CA SER A 239 -13.14 -16.65 -11.66
C SER A 239 -13.84 -15.92 -10.52
N ALA A 240 -13.60 -16.36 -9.29
CA ALA A 240 -14.03 -15.66 -8.09
C ALA A 240 -13.21 -14.42 -7.85
N LEU A 241 -13.84 -13.40 -7.25
CA LEU A 241 -13.18 -12.19 -6.74
C LEU A 241 -13.29 -12.15 -5.22
N THR A 242 -12.25 -11.62 -4.56
CA THR A 242 -12.26 -11.40 -3.12
C THR A 242 -11.70 -10.01 -2.79
N GLY A 243 -11.94 -9.50 -1.57
CA GLY A 243 -11.44 -8.20 -1.14
C GLY A 243 -12.32 -7.02 -1.57
N HIS A 244 -13.60 -7.26 -1.90
CA HIS A 244 -14.54 -6.20 -2.25
C HIS A 244 -14.68 -5.16 -1.12
N GLY A 245 -14.58 -3.87 -1.47
CA GLY A 245 -14.59 -2.77 -0.50
C GLY A 245 -13.27 -2.59 0.27
N TRP A 246 -12.22 -3.34 -0.07
CA TRP A 246 -10.92 -3.27 0.60
C TRP A 246 -9.89 -2.51 -0.24
N GLY A 247 -9.03 -1.78 0.45
CA GLY A 247 -7.96 -1.02 -0.16
C GLY A 247 -7.16 -0.25 0.89
N LEU A 248 -6.09 0.40 0.46
CA LEU A 248 -5.32 1.29 1.32
C LEU A 248 -5.52 2.74 0.87
N MET A 249 -6.13 3.52 1.73
CA MET A 249 -6.19 4.98 1.65
C MET A 249 -5.48 5.57 2.86
N LEU A 250 -4.69 6.61 2.64
CA LEU A 250 -4.04 7.34 3.73
C LEU A 250 -4.85 8.59 4.11
N PRO A 251 -4.95 8.90 5.42
CA PRO A 251 -5.57 10.13 5.85
C PRO A 251 -4.67 11.32 5.48
N THR A 252 -5.26 12.31 4.81
CA THR A 252 -4.58 13.52 4.37
C THR A 252 -5.47 14.74 4.60
N ALA A 253 -4.88 15.94 4.61
CA ALA A 253 -5.68 17.15 4.43
C ALA A 253 -6.25 17.16 2.99
N TYR A 254 -7.50 17.54 2.85
CA TYR A 254 -8.23 17.45 1.57
C TYR A 254 -7.57 18.24 0.41
N PHE A 255 -6.71 19.21 0.69
CA PHE A 255 -5.97 19.99 -0.32
C PHE A 255 -4.64 19.33 -0.75
N GLN A 256 -4.20 18.28 -0.07
CA GLN A 256 -2.95 17.58 -0.33
C GLN A 256 -2.99 16.85 -1.67
N ARG A 257 -1.90 16.93 -2.44
CA ARG A 257 -1.74 16.28 -3.76
C ARG A 257 -0.44 15.53 -3.92
N TYR A 258 0.48 15.68 -2.97
CA TYR A 258 1.75 14.97 -2.96
C TYR A 258 1.77 13.93 -1.86
N HIS A 259 2.32 12.77 -2.17
CA HIS A 259 2.53 11.72 -1.19
C HIS A 259 3.60 12.14 -0.19
N HIS A 260 3.28 12.01 1.09
CA HIS A 260 4.20 12.30 2.18
C HIS A 260 4.41 11.03 3.01
N TRP A 261 5.47 10.31 2.70
CA TRP A 261 5.82 9.03 3.31
C TRP A 261 6.11 9.09 4.81
N GLN A 262 6.51 10.24 5.32
CA GLN A 262 6.86 10.37 6.72
C GLN A 262 5.62 10.47 7.60
N ALA A 263 5.68 9.77 8.69
CA ALA A 263 4.81 9.72 9.86
C ALA A 263 3.66 10.75 9.90
N GLY A 264 2.59 10.48 9.15
CA GLY A 264 1.44 11.38 9.07
C GLY A 264 1.77 12.72 8.39
N PHE A 265 0.74 13.50 8.08
CA PHE A 265 0.95 14.81 7.52
C PHE A 265 1.28 15.84 8.62
N PRO A 266 2.02 16.92 8.31
CA PRO A 266 2.28 18.02 9.22
C PRO A 266 0.99 18.86 9.46
N PRO A 267 0.94 19.73 10.50
CA PRO A 267 2.00 19.88 11.50
C PRO A 267 1.94 18.79 12.57
N LYS A 268 3.06 18.48 13.22
CA LYS A 268 3.14 17.45 14.26
C LYS A 268 2.37 17.81 15.53
N SER A 269 2.16 19.08 15.81
CA SER A 269 1.39 19.55 16.98
C SER A 269 -0.13 19.56 16.76
N ARG A 270 -0.65 19.06 15.62
CA ARG A 270 -2.08 18.99 15.37
C ARG A 270 -2.80 18.05 16.33
N VAL A 271 -4.08 18.29 16.56
CA VAL A 271 -5.01 17.33 17.18
C VAL A 271 -6.18 17.06 16.24
N TYR A 272 -6.64 15.81 16.17
CA TYR A 272 -7.83 15.46 15.39
C TYR A 272 -9.08 15.57 16.27
N VAL A 273 -10.06 16.30 15.76
CA VAL A 273 -11.38 16.43 16.41
C VAL A 273 -12.49 16.02 15.46
N ASN A 274 -13.48 15.32 16.00
CA ASN A 274 -14.70 14.94 15.29
C ASN A 274 -15.77 16.05 15.34
N SER A 275 -16.94 15.79 14.76
CA SER A 275 -18.10 16.70 14.75
C SER A 275 -18.59 17.10 16.16
N ALA A 276 -18.29 16.33 17.20
CA ALA A 276 -18.60 16.67 18.58
C ALA A 276 -17.52 17.57 19.23
N GLY A 277 -16.50 18.04 18.50
CA GLY A 277 -15.41 18.87 19.02
C GLY A 277 -14.44 18.11 19.92
N ARG A 278 -14.43 16.76 19.85
CA ARG A 278 -13.64 15.91 20.74
C ARG A 278 -12.54 15.19 19.98
N ARG A 279 -11.38 15.08 20.61
CA ARG A 279 -10.29 14.19 20.19
C ARG A 279 -10.73 12.74 20.38
N PHE A 280 -10.36 11.83 19.45
CA PHE A 280 -10.90 10.47 19.41
C PHE A 280 -9.85 9.41 19.04
N MET A 281 -8.61 9.79 18.72
CA MET A 281 -7.55 8.87 18.35
C MET A 281 -6.17 9.48 18.57
N ASP A 282 -5.15 8.64 18.53
CA ASP A 282 -3.77 9.06 18.30
C ASP A 282 -3.60 9.50 16.83
N GLU A 283 -3.23 10.75 16.61
CA GLU A 283 -3.06 11.36 15.29
C GLU A 283 -1.87 10.78 14.52
N ASP A 284 -0.97 10.12 15.19
CA ASP A 284 0.19 9.46 14.61
C ASP A 284 0.11 7.93 14.66
N ALA A 285 -1.07 7.38 14.97
CA ALA A 285 -1.33 5.94 14.84
C ALA A 285 -1.00 5.43 13.44
N SER A 286 -0.68 4.14 13.32
CA SER A 286 -0.39 3.52 12.03
C SER A 286 -1.50 3.78 11.02
N TYR A 287 -1.11 4.14 9.80
CA TYR A 287 -2.04 4.32 8.67
C TYR A 287 -2.85 3.04 8.37
N ALA A 288 -2.36 1.88 8.78
CA ALA A 288 -3.08 0.60 8.68
C ALA A 288 -4.46 0.64 9.38
N VAL A 289 -4.61 1.47 10.41
CA VAL A 289 -5.84 1.59 11.21
C VAL A 289 -6.47 2.99 11.16
N SER A 290 -5.66 4.04 10.98
CA SER A 290 -6.11 5.43 11.13
C SER A 290 -7.22 5.82 10.15
N SER A 291 -7.15 5.40 8.88
CA SER A 291 -8.20 5.67 7.89
C SER A 291 -9.54 5.07 8.29
N GLY A 292 -9.55 3.84 8.80
CA GLY A 292 -10.76 3.20 9.29
C GLY A 292 -11.36 3.89 10.52
N ILE A 293 -10.51 4.41 11.42
CA ILE A 293 -10.96 5.15 12.61
C ILE A 293 -11.58 6.49 12.19
N ILE A 294 -11.00 7.19 11.22
CA ILE A 294 -11.51 8.45 10.69
C ILE A 294 -12.86 8.23 9.98
N LEU A 295 -12.96 7.19 9.13
CA LEU A 295 -14.19 6.86 8.41
C LEU A 295 -15.34 6.39 9.33
N ALA A 296 -15.02 5.92 10.53
CA ALA A 296 -16.00 5.52 11.54
C ALA A 296 -16.57 6.70 12.34
N GLN A 297 -16.06 7.93 12.13
CA GLN A 297 -16.62 9.11 12.79
C GLN A 297 -17.89 9.61 12.08
N ASP A 298 -18.86 10.08 12.87
CA ASP A 298 -20.05 10.75 12.36
C ASP A 298 -19.69 12.18 11.93
N GLY A 299 -19.71 12.45 10.62
CA GLY A 299 -19.44 13.77 10.06
C GLY A 299 -17.94 14.10 9.87
N PRO A 300 -17.63 15.40 9.67
CA PRO A 300 -16.28 15.82 9.33
C PRO A 300 -15.29 15.66 10.49
N VAL A 301 -14.06 15.26 10.11
CA VAL A 301 -12.90 15.25 11.01
C VAL A 301 -11.99 16.42 10.63
N TRP A 302 -11.48 17.10 11.64
CA TRP A 302 -10.63 18.27 11.50
C TRP A 302 -9.27 18.06 12.19
N ALA A 303 -8.20 18.47 11.51
CA ALA A 303 -6.89 18.65 12.14
C ALA A 303 -6.81 20.10 12.63
N VAL A 304 -6.80 20.28 13.94
CA VAL A 304 -6.68 21.60 14.58
C VAL A 304 -5.22 21.83 14.98
N PHE A 305 -4.69 22.99 14.63
CA PHE A 305 -3.33 23.41 14.97
C PHE A 305 -3.26 24.94 15.14
N ASP A 306 -2.17 25.44 15.68
CA ASP A 306 -1.99 26.86 15.96
C ASP A 306 -0.97 27.54 15.01
N GLU A 307 -0.80 28.84 15.15
CA GLU A 307 0.10 29.62 14.31
C GLU A 307 1.58 29.24 14.52
N LYS A 308 1.98 28.86 15.74
CA LYS A 308 3.32 28.35 15.99
C LYS A 308 3.59 27.10 15.18
N ALA A 309 2.64 26.17 15.17
CA ALA A 309 2.74 24.95 14.39
C ALA A 309 2.79 25.21 12.88
N ARG A 310 2.01 26.18 12.36
CA ARG A 310 2.04 26.59 10.96
C ARG A 310 3.40 27.15 10.55
N LEU A 311 3.96 28.04 11.35
CA LEU A 311 5.26 28.66 11.08
C LEU A 311 6.42 27.68 11.25
N GLY A 312 6.25 26.67 12.09
CA GLY A 312 7.22 25.61 12.32
C GLY A 312 7.11 24.40 11.39
N LEU A 313 6.36 24.50 10.27
CA LEU A 313 6.24 23.41 9.31
C LEU A 313 7.62 22.98 8.77
N PRO A 314 7.89 21.67 8.70
CA PRO A 314 9.17 21.16 8.24
C PRO A 314 9.35 21.38 6.74
N ALA A 315 10.60 21.57 6.31
CA ALA A 315 10.94 21.62 4.90
C ALA A 315 10.71 20.24 4.21
N GLY A 316 10.48 20.27 2.90
CA GLY A 316 10.35 19.06 2.08
C GLY A 316 8.93 18.58 1.84
N TYR A 317 7.91 19.24 2.41
CA TYR A 317 6.51 18.92 2.18
C TYR A 317 5.87 19.94 1.25
N ALA A 318 5.74 19.61 -0.04
CA ALA A 318 5.31 20.57 -1.08
C ALA A 318 3.92 21.20 -0.81
N ASP A 319 2.97 20.43 -0.24
CA ASP A 319 1.64 20.91 0.11
C ASP A 319 1.60 21.63 1.47
N TRP A 320 2.61 21.44 2.33
CA TRP A 320 2.64 21.91 3.71
C TRP A 320 3.78 22.89 3.96
N THR A 321 3.75 24.03 3.26
CA THR A 321 4.59 25.19 3.61
C THR A 321 3.74 26.25 4.30
N PRO A 322 4.35 27.15 5.13
CA PRO A 322 3.63 28.27 5.74
C PRO A 322 2.84 29.12 4.74
N GLU A 323 3.43 29.35 3.55
CA GLU A 323 2.83 30.13 2.47
C GLU A 323 1.64 29.38 1.85
N ARG A 324 1.79 28.09 1.58
CA ARG A 324 0.72 27.26 1.02
C ARG A 324 -0.48 27.19 1.97
N VAL A 325 -0.25 27.00 3.27
CA VAL A 325 -1.32 27.02 4.29
C VAL A 325 -2.02 28.38 4.31
N ALA A 326 -1.27 29.51 4.23
CA ALA A 326 -1.86 30.84 4.16
C ALA A 326 -2.69 31.04 2.88
N ASP A 327 -2.27 30.48 1.74
CA ASP A 327 -3.04 30.49 0.49
C ASP A 327 -4.35 29.70 0.62
N GLU A 328 -4.32 28.55 1.26
CA GLU A 328 -5.50 27.72 1.51
C GLU A 328 -6.50 28.44 2.45
N VAL A 329 -6.00 29.18 3.45
CA VAL A 329 -6.83 30.05 4.31
C VAL A 329 -7.49 31.15 3.48
N ARG A 330 -6.71 31.88 2.66
CA ARG A 330 -7.25 32.94 1.81
C ARG A 330 -8.30 32.45 0.81
N ALA A 331 -8.14 31.22 0.36
CA ALA A 331 -9.10 30.57 -0.54
C ALA A 331 -10.33 29.98 0.17
N GLY A 332 -10.42 30.09 1.51
CA GLY A 332 -11.52 29.55 2.30
C GLY A 332 -11.57 28.01 2.38
N ARG A 333 -10.50 27.35 1.98
CA ARG A 333 -10.40 25.88 2.01
C ARG A 333 -9.79 25.36 3.31
N LEU A 334 -9.02 26.17 4.02
CA LEU A 334 -8.55 25.92 5.37
C LEU A 334 -9.09 27.00 6.29
N LEU A 335 -9.67 26.62 7.42
CA LEU A 335 -10.28 27.56 8.36
C LEU A 335 -9.20 28.20 9.24
N SER A 336 -9.39 29.48 9.59
CA SER A 336 -8.52 30.21 10.49
C SER A 336 -9.32 31.22 11.31
N ALA A 337 -9.05 31.32 12.61
CA ALA A 337 -9.74 32.22 13.50
C ALA A 337 -8.86 32.71 14.66
N GLY A 338 -9.21 33.88 15.22
CA GLY A 338 -8.48 34.48 16.33
C GLY A 338 -8.66 33.78 17.68
N SER A 339 -9.69 32.95 17.80
CA SER A 339 -9.99 32.17 19.01
C SER A 339 -10.51 30.77 18.67
N LEU A 340 -10.41 29.84 19.64
CA LEU A 340 -10.97 28.49 19.50
C LEU A 340 -12.52 28.53 19.37
N GLY A 341 -13.21 29.50 20.01
CA GLY A 341 -14.65 29.66 19.90
C GLY A 341 -15.08 30.05 18.48
N GLU A 342 -14.39 31.02 17.86
CA GLU A 342 -14.62 31.41 16.47
C GLU A 342 -14.26 30.26 15.49
N LEU A 343 -13.17 29.54 15.75
CA LEU A 343 -12.78 28.39 14.95
C LEU A 343 -13.85 27.28 15.02
N ALA A 344 -14.35 26.98 16.22
CA ALA A 344 -15.43 26.00 16.43
C ALA A 344 -16.70 26.36 15.65
N ALA A 345 -17.07 27.63 15.65
CA ALA A 345 -18.21 28.13 14.87
C ALA A 345 -17.98 27.93 13.35
N ALA A 346 -16.76 28.19 12.87
CA ALA A 346 -16.41 27.98 11.47
C ALA A 346 -16.37 26.49 11.07
N MET A 347 -16.05 25.62 12.01
CA MET A 347 -16.02 24.15 11.85
C MET A 347 -17.40 23.50 11.99
N ASP A 348 -18.41 24.23 12.46
CA ASP A 348 -19.72 23.70 12.87
C ASP A 348 -19.62 22.62 13.96
N VAL A 349 -18.83 22.90 15.01
CA VAL A 349 -18.67 22.02 16.18
C VAL A 349 -18.96 22.78 17.48
N PRO A 350 -19.35 22.10 18.59
CA PRO A 350 -19.59 22.76 19.88
C PRO A 350 -18.33 23.48 20.40
N ALA A 351 -18.43 24.78 20.65
CA ALA A 351 -17.30 25.64 21.03
C ALA A 351 -16.72 25.31 22.41
N ASP A 352 -17.56 24.95 23.36
CA ASP A 352 -17.19 24.50 24.69
C ASP A 352 -16.43 23.16 24.64
N ALA A 353 -16.85 22.23 23.77
CA ALA A 353 -16.20 20.95 23.59
C ALA A 353 -14.81 21.08 22.95
N LEU A 354 -14.69 21.89 21.88
CA LEU A 354 -13.39 22.16 21.26
C LEU A 354 -12.42 22.84 22.23
N THR A 355 -12.90 23.85 22.95
CA THR A 355 -12.09 24.56 23.95
C THR A 355 -11.62 23.63 25.07
N ALA A 356 -12.51 22.77 25.60
CA ALA A 356 -12.17 21.79 26.60
C ALA A 356 -11.17 20.76 26.08
N THR A 357 -11.31 20.31 24.83
CA THR A 357 -10.39 19.38 24.17
C THR A 357 -8.97 19.95 24.09
N VAL A 358 -8.82 21.19 23.61
CA VAL A 358 -7.52 21.85 23.51
C VAL A 358 -6.95 22.18 24.90
N ALA A 359 -7.77 22.61 25.84
CA ALA A 359 -7.33 22.87 27.21
C ALA A 359 -6.81 21.60 27.89
N ARG A 360 -7.50 20.47 27.73
CA ARG A 360 -7.05 19.17 28.25
C ARG A 360 -5.72 18.72 27.63
N TRP A 361 -5.60 18.83 26.29
CA TRP A 361 -4.36 18.57 25.58
C TRP A 361 -3.18 19.39 26.12
N ASN A 362 -3.36 20.70 26.24
CA ASN A 362 -2.33 21.60 26.75
C ASN A 362 -1.97 21.32 28.21
N ALA A 363 -2.97 21.01 29.06
CA ALA A 363 -2.74 20.68 30.46
C ALA A 363 -1.97 19.36 30.65
N ASN A 364 -2.26 18.34 29.86
CA ASN A 364 -1.56 17.07 29.87
C ASN A 364 -0.07 17.30 29.53
N LEU A 365 0.22 17.97 28.42
CA LEU A 365 1.61 18.28 28.02
C LEU A 365 2.35 19.14 29.04
N ALA A 366 1.68 20.11 29.67
CA ALA A 366 2.31 20.97 30.68
C ALA A 366 2.62 20.20 31.99
N THR A 367 1.85 19.16 32.31
CA THR A 367 1.97 18.44 33.57
C THR A 367 2.93 17.26 33.46
N THR A 368 2.85 16.46 32.40
CA THR A 368 3.60 15.23 32.22
C THR A 368 4.60 15.29 31.06
N GLY A 369 4.43 16.21 30.12
CA GLY A 369 5.13 16.22 28.83
C GLY A 369 4.63 15.17 27.86
N GLU A 370 3.57 14.44 28.22
CA GLU A 370 3.05 13.26 27.51
C GLU A 370 1.55 13.39 27.22
N ASP A 371 1.03 12.54 26.37
CA ASP A 371 -0.38 12.39 26.03
C ASP A 371 -0.97 11.13 26.71
N PRO A 372 -1.50 11.24 27.93
CA PRO A 372 -2.08 10.09 28.63
C PRO A 372 -3.40 9.60 28.04
N ASP A 373 -4.00 10.35 27.12
CA ASP A 373 -5.28 9.98 26.53
C ASP A 373 -5.11 8.96 25.39
N PHE A 374 -4.04 9.09 24.56
CA PHE A 374 -3.81 8.23 23.39
C PHE A 374 -2.34 7.80 23.20
N LEU A 375 -1.44 8.10 24.13
CA LEU A 375 -0.01 7.70 24.12
C LEU A 375 0.69 8.06 22.79
N ARG A 376 0.41 9.24 22.26
CA ARG A 376 0.87 9.67 20.94
C ARG A 376 2.39 9.70 20.80
N GLU A 377 3.12 10.00 21.88
CA GLU A 377 4.58 9.97 21.94
C GLU A 377 5.16 8.60 21.59
N GLU A 378 4.46 7.51 21.94
CA GLU A 378 4.89 6.14 21.60
C GLU A 378 4.82 5.91 20.08
N SER A 379 3.73 6.35 19.43
CA SER A 379 3.59 6.27 17.98
C SER A 379 4.61 7.14 17.24
N LEU A 380 4.90 8.35 17.73
CA LEU A 380 5.93 9.21 17.18
C LEU A 380 7.32 8.60 17.32
N ALA A 381 7.64 8.05 18.49
CA ALA A 381 8.90 7.34 18.73
C ALA A 381 9.05 6.10 17.83
N ALA A 382 7.97 5.33 17.67
CA ALA A 382 7.95 4.16 16.78
C ALA A 382 8.20 4.52 15.31
N LYS A 383 7.84 5.74 14.89
CA LYS A 383 8.08 6.26 13.55
C LYS A 383 9.41 7.03 13.41
N GLY A 384 10.25 7.03 14.44
CA GLY A 384 11.52 7.75 14.42
C GLY A 384 11.39 9.27 14.40
N SER A 385 10.23 9.81 14.79
CA SER A 385 10.04 11.27 14.84
C SER A 385 10.73 11.87 16.07
N PRO A 386 11.67 12.81 15.91
CA PRO A 386 12.32 13.46 17.04
C PRO A 386 11.44 14.55 17.69
N GLN A 387 10.30 14.89 17.10
CA GLN A 387 9.46 15.98 17.55
C GLN A 387 8.43 15.47 18.57
N ALA A 388 8.52 15.98 19.79
CA ALA A 388 7.47 15.83 20.79
C ALA A 388 6.21 16.63 20.37
N PRO A 389 5.02 16.19 20.80
CA PRO A 389 3.81 17.01 20.67
C PRO A 389 3.96 18.34 21.44
N GLU A 390 3.40 19.43 20.89
CA GLU A 390 3.45 20.74 21.51
C GLU A 390 2.04 21.25 21.86
N PRO A 391 1.92 22.14 22.88
CA PRO A 391 0.65 22.81 23.20
C PRO A 391 0.15 23.66 22.03
N LEU A 392 -1.17 23.78 21.90
CA LEU A 392 -1.85 24.66 20.97
C LEU A 392 -2.28 25.94 21.71
N ALA A 393 -1.49 27.01 21.61
CA ALA A 393 -1.69 28.24 22.39
C ALA A 393 -1.51 29.54 21.59
N ALA A 394 -0.94 29.49 20.41
CA ALA A 394 -0.58 30.67 19.61
C ALA A 394 -1.67 30.96 18.55
N ALA A 395 -2.50 31.98 18.80
CA ALA A 395 -3.46 32.45 17.79
C ALA A 395 -2.74 33.05 16.56
N PRO A 396 -3.34 33.02 15.35
CA PRO A 396 -4.61 32.39 15.03
C PRO A 396 -4.54 30.86 15.10
N PHE A 397 -5.71 30.25 15.35
CA PHE A 397 -5.90 28.79 15.28
C PHE A 397 -6.41 28.41 13.91
N HIS A 398 -6.02 27.23 13.45
CA HIS A 398 -6.33 26.73 12.12
C HIS A 398 -7.00 25.37 12.18
N ALA A 399 -7.87 25.07 11.20
CA ALA A 399 -8.45 23.75 11.04
C ALA A 399 -8.43 23.31 9.57
N ALA A 400 -7.80 22.18 9.29
CA ALA A 400 -7.83 21.51 8.01
C ALA A 400 -8.76 20.29 8.07
N ARG A 401 -9.62 20.11 7.07
CA ARG A 401 -10.44 18.90 6.96
C ARG A 401 -9.55 17.70 6.61
N VAL A 402 -9.71 16.63 7.38
CA VAL A 402 -8.97 15.36 7.20
C VAL A 402 -9.89 14.31 6.62
N LEU A 403 -9.44 13.68 5.56
CA LEU A 403 -10.14 12.60 4.87
C LEU A 403 -9.13 11.55 4.43
N PRO A 404 -9.49 10.26 4.37
CA PRO A 404 -8.73 9.29 3.61
C PRO A 404 -8.91 9.58 2.10
N THR A 405 -7.94 10.27 1.49
CA THR A 405 -8.03 10.69 0.08
C THR A 405 -6.83 10.30 -0.76
N GLU A 406 -5.76 9.84 -0.16
CA GLU A 406 -4.62 9.30 -0.90
C GLU A 406 -4.79 7.80 -1.12
N LEU A 407 -5.14 7.42 -2.35
CA LEU A 407 -5.32 6.01 -2.73
C LEU A 407 -3.99 5.38 -3.14
N VAL A 408 -3.54 4.43 -2.34
CA VAL A 408 -2.26 3.73 -2.53
C VAL A 408 -2.45 2.43 -3.32
N CYS A 409 -3.38 1.58 -2.90
CA CYS A 409 -3.68 0.32 -3.59
C CYS A 409 -5.12 -0.14 -3.37
N THR A 410 -5.58 -1.01 -4.25
CA THR A 410 -6.90 -1.64 -4.25
C THR A 410 -6.74 -3.13 -3.97
N HIS A 411 -7.64 -3.74 -3.20
CA HIS A 411 -7.45 -5.12 -2.74
C HIS A 411 -8.44 -6.12 -3.33
N THR A 412 -9.42 -5.66 -4.12
CA THR A 412 -10.28 -6.57 -4.88
C THR A 412 -9.47 -7.19 -6.02
N GLY A 413 -9.31 -8.50 -5.99
CA GLY A 413 -8.55 -9.24 -6.99
C GLY A 413 -9.12 -10.62 -7.23
N LEU A 414 -8.54 -11.34 -8.19
CA LEU A 414 -8.82 -12.75 -8.47
C LEU A 414 -8.57 -13.57 -7.21
N GLU A 415 -9.56 -14.34 -6.77
CA GLU A 415 -9.38 -15.19 -5.61
C GLU A 415 -8.36 -16.27 -5.91
N ILE A 416 -7.33 -16.40 -5.07
CA ILE A 416 -6.23 -17.35 -5.24
C ILE A 416 -6.14 -18.32 -4.08
N ASP A 417 -5.54 -19.48 -4.35
CA ASP A 417 -5.13 -20.42 -3.33
C ASP A 417 -3.68 -20.14 -2.85
N ARG A 418 -3.18 -21.01 -1.95
CA ARG A 418 -1.82 -20.93 -1.40
C ARG A 418 -0.70 -21.08 -2.44
N ASP A 419 -1.02 -21.63 -3.60
CA ASP A 419 -0.08 -21.86 -4.71
C ASP A 419 -0.20 -20.76 -5.79
N ALA A 420 -0.96 -19.69 -5.50
CA ALA A 420 -1.28 -18.57 -6.39
C ALA A 420 -2.11 -18.97 -7.63
N ALA A 421 -2.72 -20.17 -7.64
CA ALA A 421 -3.66 -20.58 -8.67
C ALA A 421 -5.00 -19.88 -8.47
N VAL A 422 -5.62 -19.39 -9.55
CA VAL A 422 -6.90 -18.68 -9.50
C VAL A 422 -8.03 -19.67 -9.30
N LEU A 423 -9.00 -19.31 -8.46
CA LEU A 423 -10.18 -20.11 -8.15
C LEU A 423 -11.40 -19.58 -8.90
N ASP A 424 -12.25 -20.48 -9.32
CA ASP A 424 -13.60 -20.16 -9.79
C ASP A 424 -14.58 -19.92 -8.62
N ARG A 425 -15.84 -19.61 -8.92
CA ARG A 425 -16.89 -19.35 -7.91
C ARG A 425 -17.28 -20.58 -7.09
N THR A 426 -16.83 -21.75 -7.46
CA THR A 426 -17.03 -23.00 -6.71
C THR A 426 -15.87 -23.33 -5.78
N GLY A 427 -14.76 -22.56 -5.88
CA GLY A 427 -13.52 -22.78 -5.15
C GLY A 427 -12.59 -23.79 -5.83
N THR A 428 -12.87 -24.15 -7.09
CA THR A 428 -12.02 -25.03 -7.91
C THR A 428 -10.99 -24.17 -8.67
N THR A 429 -9.77 -24.66 -8.85
CA THR A 429 -8.75 -23.95 -9.61
C THR A 429 -9.13 -23.83 -11.09
N VAL A 430 -8.92 -22.66 -11.68
CA VAL A 430 -9.03 -22.44 -13.13
C VAL A 430 -7.72 -22.91 -13.77
N PRO A 431 -7.70 -24.03 -14.53
CA PRO A 431 -6.49 -24.56 -15.08
C PRO A 431 -5.77 -23.58 -15.98
N GLY A 432 -4.42 -23.49 -15.84
CA GLY A 432 -3.58 -22.60 -16.63
C GLY A 432 -3.63 -21.14 -16.19
N LEU A 433 -4.34 -20.77 -15.09
CA LEU A 433 -4.47 -19.39 -14.63
C LEU A 433 -3.90 -19.20 -13.22
N PHE A 434 -2.98 -18.24 -13.08
CA PHE A 434 -2.38 -17.80 -11.83
C PHE A 434 -2.52 -16.28 -11.68
N ALA A 435 -2.46 -15.77 -10.44
CA ALA A 435 -2.47 -14.32 -10.21
C ALA A 435 -1.59 -13.93 -9.03
N ALA A 436 -1.04 -12.70 -9.08
CA ALA A 436 -0.15 -12.19 -8.05
C ALA A 436 -0.21 -10.65 -7.92
N GLY A 437 0.28 -10.14 -6.80
CA GLY A 437 0.24 -8.71 -6.49
C GLY A 437 -1.19 -8.25 -6.20
N GLU A 438 -1.55 -7.03 -6.61
CA GLU A 438 -2.92 -6.51 -6.44
C GLU A 438 -3.96 -7.26 -7.31
N ALA A 439 -3.53 -7.84 -8.44
CA ALA A 439 -4.41 -8.65 -9.28
C ALA A 439 -4.84 -9.95 -8.59
N GLY A 440 -4.01 -10.48 -7.67
CA GLY A 440 -4.32 -11.64 -6.84
C GLY A 440 -4.91 -11.19 -5.49
N GLY A 441 -6.18 -11.45 -5.28
CA GLY A 441 -6.90 -11.08 -4.06
C GLY A 441 -6.68 -12.04 -2.89
N GLY A 442 -7.02 -11.56 -1.68
CA GLY A 442 -7.07 -12.37 -0.46
C GLY A 442 -5.79 -12.35 0.38
N VAL A 443 -4.66 -11.85 -0.14
CA VAL A 443 -3.45 -11.60 0.66
C VAL A 443 -3.55 -10.23 1.32
N LEU A 444 -3.73 -9.16 0.54
CA LEU A 444 -4.01 -7.85 1.12
C LEU A 444 -5.42 -7.86 1.71
N GLY A 445 -5.51 -7.75 3.01
CA GLY A 445 -6.76 -7.87 3.75
C GLY A 445 -7.55 -6.57 3.85
N MET A 446 -8.61 -6.60 4.63
CA MET A 446 -9.40 -5.42 4.97
C MET A 446 -8.52 -4.37 5.71
N ARG A 447 -7.57 -4.83 6.51
CA ARG A 447 -6.56 -4.00 7.18
C ARG A 447 -5.20 -4.24 6.55
N TYR A 448 -4.58 -3.17 6.08
CA TYR A 448 -3.21 -3.21 5.60
C TYR A 448 -2.26 -3.45 6.77
N VAL A 449 -1.51 -4.54 6.76
CA VAL A 449 -0.80 -5.02 7.96
C VAL A 449 0.38 -4.13 8.36
N GLY A 450 0.95 -3.40 7.41
CA GLY A 450 2.05 -2.47 7.69
C GLY A 450 2.83 -2.09 6.45
N GLY A 451 3.80 -1.22 6.61
CA GLY A 451 4.66 -0.77 5.53
C GLY A 451 5.37 -1.94 4.85
N GLY A 452 5.36 -1.94 3.52
CA GLY A 452 5.98 -2.99 2.72
C GLY A 452 5.11 -4.21 2.45
N ASN A 453 3.89 -4.28 3.00
CA ASN A 453 3.02 -5.44 2.81
C ASN A 453 2.63 -5.67 1.33
N ALA A 454 2.29 -4.60 0.59
CA ALA A 454 1.96 -4.71 -0.84
C ALA A 454 3.16 -5.15 -1.68
N ILE A 455 4.36 -4.66 -1.38
CA ILE A 455 5.60 -5.08 -2.05
C ILE A 455 5.93 -6.53 -1.74
N ALA A 456 5.85 -6.93 -0.45
CA ALA A 456 6.04 -8.32 -0.06
C ALA A 456 5.03 -9.25 -0.74
N ASN A 457 3.75 -8.86 -0.80
CA ASN A 457 2.72 -9.61 -1.55
C ASN A 457 3.09 -9.71 -3.03
N ALA A 458 3.41 -8.60 -3.69
CA ALA A 458 3.73 -8.59 -5.11
C ALA A 458 4.88 -9.53 -5.45
N LEU A 459 6.01 -9.40 -4.76
CA LEU A 459 7.21 -10.19 -5.06
C LEU A 459 7.07 -11.64 -4.62
N THR A 460 6.47 -11.90 -3.45
CA THR A 460 6.33 -13.26 -2.90
C THR A 460 5.32 -14.08 -3.70
N MET A 461 4.12 -13.54 -3.92
CA MET A 461 3.10 -14.26 -4.68
C MET A 461 3.48 -14.31 -6.17
N GLY A 462 4.15 -13.27 -6.70
CA GLY A 462 4.69 -13.30 -8.05
C GLY A 462 5.68 -14.46 -8.25
N ARG A 463 6.64 -14.59 -7.34
CA ARG A 463 7.61 -15.71 -7.37
C ARG A 463 6.92 -17.07 -7.26
N LEU A 464 5.94 -17.22 -6.37
CA LEU A 464 5.16 -18.47 -6.24
C LEU A 464 4.37 -18.76 -7.52
N ALA A 465 3.65 -17.78 -8.05
CA ALA A 465 2.87 -17.92 -9.28
C ALA A 465 3.72 -18.35 -10.46
N GLY A 466 4.87 -17.69 -10.66
CA GLY A 466 5.80 -18.03 -11.75
C GLY A 466 6.32 -19.44 -11.66
N ARG A 467 6.77 -19.88 -10.48
CA ARG A 467 7.26 -21.25 -10.26
C ARG A 467 6.18 -22.29 -10.49
N ASN A 468 4.97 -22.04 -9.99
CA ASN A 468 3.87 -22.98 -10.11
C ASN A 468 3.29 -23.02 -11.53
N ALA A 469 3.25 -21.88 -12.24
CA ALA A 469 2.91 -21.82 -13.65
C ALA A 469 3.90 -22.63 -14.52
N ALA A 470 5.19 -22.53 -14.24
CA ALA A 470 6.22 -23.31 -14.95
C ALA A 470 6.10 -24.83 -14.73
N ARG A 471 5.61 -25.28 -13.57
CA ARG A 471 5.47 -26.69 -13.21
C ARG A 471 4.15 -27.33 -13.64
N GLY A 472 3.10 -26.53 -13.80
CA GLY A 472 1.77 -26.96 -14.21
C GLY A 472 1.54 -27.07 -15.72
N ARG A 473 2.62 -26.91 -16.50
CA ARG A 473 2.64 -27.00 -17.97
C ARG A 473 2.54 -28.44 -18.51
#